data_3926bfad0c298faac5b78456e91f0531
#
_entry.id   3926bfad0c298faac5b78456e91f0531
#
_cell.length_a   1.000
_cell.length_b   1.000
_cell.length_c   1.000
_cell.angle_alpha   90.00
_cell.angle_beta   90.00
_cell.angle_gamma   90.00
#
_symmetry.space_group_name_H-M   'P 1'
#
loop_
_entity.id
_entity.type
_entity.pdbx_description
1 polymer ?
#
loop_
_entity_poly.entity_id
_entity_poly.type
_entity_poly.pdbx_seq_one_letter_code
_entity_poly.pdbx_strand_id
1 'polypeptide(L)'
;GHRRARLQRLYYECVAQARTPTLQNKRTFQMRMDGTYFKQFCLITYQDHHSNYTQLIRFSEDEKYEEIKEDLQNLLRLGLKIDSMTVDGHKGTLKAIREVLIETKIQRCLVHLQRQSLIWLTKRPKHQPAKDLRKLVLMISKITTHNDKTDWLNQFKNWEKTHKSFYQQKSFNQNTDRYWYTHKLLRRTYMYIKSAIPNMFHFLDDAAIPKTTNGIEGFFSHLKNHLDVHRGLSVEHRKNFIKWYIFFSNEK
;
A
#
# COMPACT_ATOMS: atom_id res chain seq x y z
N GLY A 1 33.11 24.63 21.15
CA GLY A 1 31.68 24.64 21.52
C GLY A 1 30.81 25.54 20.65
N HIS A 2 31.16 26.84 20.50
CA HIS A 2 30.28 27.84 19.86
C HIS A 2 29.95 27.56 18.37
N ARG A 3 30.87 27.04 17.57
CA ARG A 3 30.61 26.71 16.15
C ARG A 3 29.55 25.62 16.01
N ARG A 4 29.63 24.57 16.83
CA ARG A 4 28.67 23.45 16.76
C ARG A 4 27.23 23.91 17.15
N ALA A 5 27.11 24.68 18.23
CA ALA A 5 25.81 25.22 18.67
C ALA A 5 25.18 26.17 17.64
N ARG A 6 26.02 27.02 16.97
CA ARG A 6 25.54 27.91 15.91
C ARG A 6 25.09 27.14 14.69
N LEU A 7 25.84 26.13 14.23
CA LEU A 7 25.42 25.26 13.11
C LEU A 7 24.13 24.50 13.43
N GLN A 8 24.00 24.00 14.67
CA GLN A 8 22.81 23.31 15.10
C GLN A 8 21.59 24.24 15.12
N ARG A 9 21.75 25.47 15.58
CA ARG A 9 20.66 26.47 15.54
C ARG A 9 20.25 26.81 14.13
N LEU A 10 21.20 27.09 13.22
CA LEU A 10 20.91 27.35 11.81
C LEU A 10 20.22 26.18 11.13
N TYR A 11 20.65 24.94 11.43
CA TYR A 11 19.97 23.73 10.93
C TYR A 11 18.51 23.68 11.37
N TYR A 12 18.20 23.92 12.65
CA TYR A 12 16.83 23.93 13.13
C TYR A 12 15.98 25.06 12.55
N GLU A 13 16.56 26.24 12.38
CA GLU A 13 15.90 27.38 11.73
C GLU A 13 15.54 27.05 10.27
N CYS A 14 16.45 26.45 9.51
CA CYS A 14 16.19 26.00 8.13
C CYS A 14 15.13 24.89 8.08
N VAL A 15 15.20 23.88 8.96
CA VAL A 15 14.23 22.79 9.03
C VAL A 15 12.84 23.31 9.39
N ALA A 16 12.74 24.34 10.25
CA ALA A 16 11.45 24.94 10.62
C ALA A 16 10.72 25.63 9.45
N GLN A 17 11.43 26.06 8.42
CA GLN A 17 10.87 26.73 7.22
C GLN A 17 10.48 25.78 6.10
N ALA A 18 10.20 24.51 6.41
CA ALA A 18 9.92 23.49 5.41
C ALA A 18 8.74 23.85 4.50
N ARG A 19 8.94 23.67 3.20
CA ARG A 19 7.91 23.87 2.17
C ARG A 19 7.03 22.63 2.04
N THR A 20 5.77 22.85 1.67
CA THR A 20 4.89 21.77 1.22
C THR A 20 5.14 21.49 -0.26
N PRO A 21 5.00 20.24 -0.72
CA PRO A 21 5.04 19.94 -2.14
C PRO A 21 4.00 20.75 -2.91
N THR A 22 4.39 21.26 -4.08
CA THR A 22 3.46 21.85 -5.04
C THR A 22 2.91 20.78 -5.96
N LEU A 23 1.71 20.99 -6.52
CA LEU A 23 1.15 20.04 -7.48
C LEU A 23 1.88 20.12 -8.82
N GLN A 24 2.10 18.97 -9.43
CA GLN A 24 2.62 18.90 -10.78
C GLN A 24 1.50 19.18 -11.78
N ASN A 25 1.72 20.09 -12.74
CA ASN A 25 0.75 20.37 -13.79
C ASN A 25 0.87 19.30 -14.90
N LYS A 26 -0.02 18.31 -14.87
CA LYS A 26 -0.10 17.22 -15.83
C LYS A 26 -1.57 16.88 -16.10
N ARG A 27 -1.89 16.39 -17.31
CA ARG A 27 -3.28 16.10 -17.68
C ARG A 27 -3.90 14.95 -16.88
N THR A 28 -3.16 13.87 -16.68
CA THR A 28 -3.64 12.66 -16.02
C THR A 28 -2.53 11.98 -15.23
N PHE A 29 -2.91 11.29 -14.17
CA PHE A 29 -1.98 10.66 -13.24
C PHE A 29 -2.30 9.16 -13.05
N GLN A 30 -1.24 8.35 -13.05
CA GLN A 30 -1.25 6.99 -12.53
C GLN A 30 -0.63 7.02 -11.13
N MET A 31 -1.51 7.14 -10.14
CA MET A 31 -1.08 7.36 -8.77
C MET A 31 -0.71 6.05 -8.07
N ARG A 32 0.28 6.13 -7.20
CA ARG A 32 0.54 5.15 -6.14
C ARG A 32 0.25 5.81 -4.80
N MET A 33 -0.39 5.10 -3.91
CA MET A 33 -0.59 5.55 -2.54
C MET A 33 -0.16 4.45 -1.60
N ASP A 34 0.59 4.83 -0.58
CA ASP A 34 1.05 3.93 0.48
C ASP A 34 1.33 4.71 1.75
N GLY A 35 1.25 4.04 2.91
CA GLY A 35 1.57 4.60 4.20
C GLY A 35 2.83 3.99 4.80
N THR A 36 3.59 4.78 5.54
CA THR A 36 4.70 4.26 6.35
C THR A 36 4.65 4.79 7.76
N TYR A 37 4.91 3.89 8.72
CA TYR A 37 4.84 4.21 10.14
C TYR A 37 6.20 4.63 10.68
N PHE A 38 6.19 5.73 11.39
CA PHE A 38 7.21 6.19 12.31
C PHE A 38 6.71 5.97 13.74
N LYS A 39 7.58 6.11 14.74
CA LYS A 39 7.21 5.87 16.16
C LYS A 39 6.01 6.69 16.62
N GLN A 40 5.84 7.93 16.12
CA GLN A 40 4.86 8.90 16.59
C GLN A 40 3.77 9.24 15.58
N PHE A 41 3.89 8.82 14.33
CA PHE A 41 2.93 9.15 13.27
C PHE A 41 3.05 8.19 12.08
N CYS A 42 2.01 8.15 11.27
CA CYS A 42 2.00 7.57 9.92
C CYS A 42 2.21 8.68 8.89
N LEU A 43 3.03 8.44 7.88
CA LEU A 43 3.16 9.27 6.69
C LEU A 43 2.44 8.59 5.53
N ILE A 44 1.34 9.18 5.07
CA ILE A 44 0.62 8.77 3.86
C ILE A 44 1.16 9.58 2.69
N THR A 45 1.47 8.93 1.58
CA THR A 45 2.10 9.56 0.41
C THR A 45 1.32 9.21 -0.86
N TYR A 46 1.02 10.23 -1.66
CA TYR A 46 0.40 10.13 -2.97
C TYR A 46 1.41 10.53 -4.04
N GLN A 47 1.84 9.58 -4.86
CA GLN A 47 2.94 9.78 -5.80
C GLN A 47 2.53 9.38 -7.22
N ASP A 48 2.86 10.20 -8.21
CA ASP A 48 2.73 9.81 -9.63
C ASP A 48 3.72 8.69 -9.97
N HIS A 49 3.23 7.67 -10.66
CA HIS A 49 4.07 6.51 -11.01
C HIS A 49 5.18 6.85 -11.99
N HIS A 50 4.89 7.67 -13.00
CA HIS A 50 5.85 7.91 -14.09
C HIS A 50 6.98 8.85 -13.68
N SER A 51 6.64 9.96 -13.04
CA SER A 51 7.63 10.97 -12.61
C SER A 51 8.24 10.68 -11.25
N ASN A 52 7.65 9.77 -10.47
CA ASN A 52 7.94 9.58 -9.04
C ASN A 52 7.71 10.86 -8.21
N TYR A 53 6.99 11.84 -8.76
CA TYR A 53 6.68 13.09 -8.11
C TYR A 53 5.63 12.89 -7.01
N THR A 54 5.93 13.35 -5.81
CA THR A 54 4.99 13.30 -4.67
C THR A 54 4.04 14.48 -4.75
N GLN A 55 2.78 14.20 -5.06
CA GLN A 55 1.72 15.20 -5.20
C GLN A 55 1.19 15.68 -3.86
N LEU A 56 1.03 14.77 -2.91
CA LEU A 56 0.49 15.06 -1.59
C LEU A 56 1.11 14.14 -0.54
N ILE A 57 1.26 14.68 0.65
CA ILE A 57 1.58 13.91 1.86
C ILE A 57 0.63 14.29 2.99
N ARG A 58 0.34 13.32 3.85
CA ARG A 58 -0.37 13.53 5.12
C ARG A 58 0.39 12.91 6.27
N PHE A 59 0.48 13.65 7.37
CA PHE A 59 0.89 13.11 8.65
C PHE A 59 -0.35 12.79 9.47
N SER A 60 -0.55 11.52 9.78
CA SER A 60 -1.70 11.00 10.53
C SER A 60 -1.24 10.08 11.66
N GLU A 61 -2.16 9.60 12.46
CA GLU A 61 -1.90 8.51 13.41
C GLU A 61 -1.93 7.15 12.72
N ASP A 62 -2.81 7.00 11.66
CA ASP A 62 -3.02 5.76 10.93
C ASP A 62 -3.61 6.08 9.54
N GLU A 63 -3.77 5.09 8.69
CA GLU A 63 -4.45 5.21 7.39
C GLU A 63 -5.97 5.24 7.58
N LYS A 64 -6.51 6.40 8.00
CA LYS A 64 -7.94 6.59 8.28
C LYS A 64 -8.72 6.88 7.00
N TYR A 65 -9.88 6.23 6.86
CA TYR A 65 -10.76 6.41 5.71
C TYR A 65 -11.14 7.87 5.47
N GLU A 66 -11.53 8.60 6.52
CA GLU A 66 -11.96 9.99 6.44
C GLU A 66 -10.87 10.92 5.91
N GLU A 67 -9.64 10.73 6.40
CA GLU A 67 -8.48 11.52 5.98
C GLU A 67 -8.08 11.22 4.53
N ILE A 68 -8.07 9.94 4.14
CA ILE A 68 -7.81 9.54 2.74
C ILE A 68 -8.89 10.09 1.81
N LYS A 69 -10.16 10.05 2.22
CA LYS A 69 -11.27 10.62 1.46
C LYS A 69 -11.10 12.12 1.25
N GLU A 70 -10.75 12.85 2.30
CA GLU A 70 -10.46 14.28 2.24
C GLU A 70 -9.30 14.59 1.29
N ASP A 71 -8.21 13.83 1.37
CA ASP A 71 -7.04 14.00 0.51
C ASP A 71 -7.40 13.83 -0.98
N LEU A 72 -8.16 12.77 -1.31
CA LEU A 72 -8.60 12.52 -2.67
C LEU A 72 -9.54 13.63 -3.20
N GLN A 73 -10.46 14.11 -2.35
CA GLN A 73 -11.33 15.23 -2.69
C GLN A 73 -10.53 16.53 -2.95
N ASN A 74 -9.50 16.78 -2.14
CA ASN A 74 -8.63 17.94 -2.30
C ASN A 74 -7.81 17.84 -3.60
N LEU A 75 -7.26 16.67 -3.93
CA LEU A 75 -6.56 16.46 -5.21
C LEU A 75 -7.46 16.75 -6.41
N LEU A 76 -8.73 16.30 -6.39
CA LEU A 76 -9.71 16.59 -7.43
C LEU A 76 -10.06 18.09 -7.50
N ARG A 77 -10.29 18.75 -6.36
CA ARG A 77 -10.57 20.22 -6.30
C ARG A 77 -9.42 21.03 -6.87
N LEU A 78 -8.19 20.54 -6.73
CA LEU A 78 -7.00 21.18 -7.28
C LEU A 78 -6.76 20.82 -8.76
N GLY A 79 -7.71 20.13 -9.40
CA GLY A 79 -7.72 19.87 -10.84
C GLY A 79 -6.96 18.62 -11.28
N LEU A 80 -6.54 17.74 -10.35
CA LEU A 80 -5.88 16.50 -10.75
C LEU A 80 -6.91 15.50 -11.32
N LYS A 81 -6.61 14.91 -12.47
CA LYS A 81 -7.33 13.77 -13.02
C LYS A 81 -6.54 12.50 -12.77
N ILE A 82 -7.12 11.57 -12.02
CA ILE A 82 -6.48 10.33 -11.62
C ILE A 82 -7.10 9.16 -12.38
N ASP A 83 -6.39 8.60 -13.35
CA ASP A 83 -6.88 7.50 -14.19
C ASP A 83 -6.75 6.14 -13.49
N SER A 84 -5.72 5.98 -12.67
CA SER A 84 -5.52 4.77 -11.87
C SER A 84 -4.88 5.04 -10.52
N MET A 85 -5.21 4.17 -9.54
CA MET A 85 -4.54 4.16 -8.23
C MET A 85 -4.08 2.76 -7.88
N THR A 86 -2.78 2.61 -7.63
CA THR A 86 -2.20 1.35 -7.10
C THR A 86 -2.01 1.47 -5.59
N VAL A 87 -2.68 0.56 -4.84
CA VAL A 87 -2.74 0.58 -3.37
C VAL A 87 -2.59 -0.82 -2.77
N ASP A 88 -2.23 -0.90 -1.49
CA ASP A 88 -2.08 -2.16 -0.74
C ASP A 88 -3.38 -2.94 -0.55
N GLY A 89 -4.51 -2.25 -0.56
CA GLY A 89 -5.86 -2.80 -0.38
C GLY A 89 -6.38 -2.75 1.05
N HIS A 90 -5.90 -1.81 1.85
CA HIS A 90 -6.56 -1.46 3.09
C HIS A 90 -8.04 -1.10 2.83
N LYS A 91 -8.96 -1.61 3.66
CA LYS A 91 -10.40 -1.48 3.39
C LYS A 91 -10.87 -0.02 3.37
N GLY A 92 -10.36 0.80 4.27
CA GLY A 92 -10.66 2.23 4.33
C GLY A 92 -10.20 2.95 3.06
N THR A 93 -8.98 2.67 2.60
CA THR A 93 -8.41 3.21 1.37
C THR A 93 -9.25 2.84 0.15
N LEU A 94 -9.59 1.55 -0.01
CA LEU A 94 -10.42 1.08 -1.11
C LEU A 94 -11.82 1.70 -1.11
N LYS A 95 -12.41 1.91 0.08
CA LYS A 95 -13.70 2.57 0.23
C LYS A 95 -13.61 4.04 -0.18
N ALA A 96 -12.62 4.77 0.30
CA ALA A 96 -12.42 6.17 -0.04
C ALA A 96 -12.24 6.39 -1.56
N ILE A 97 -11.40 5.55 -2.21
CA ILE A 97 -11.18 5.63 -3.66
C ILE A 97 -12.48 5.41 -4.43
N ARG A 98 -13.26 4.36 -4.11
CA ARG A 98 -14.52 4.05 -4.80
C ARG A 98 -15.57 5.15 -4.65
N GLU A 99 -15.59 5.85 -3.52
CA GLU A 99 -16.56 6.92 -3.27
C GLU A 99 -16.16 8.24 -3.93
N VAL A 100 -14.89 8.55 -4.01
CA VAL A 100 -14.40 9.84 -4.52
C VAL A 100 -13.99 9.77 -5.99
N LEU A 101 -13.38 8.66 -6.40
CA LEU A 101 -12.77 8.47 -7.72
C LEU A 101 -13.53 7.39 -8.50
N ILE A 102 -14.79 7.68 -8.88
CA ILE A 102 -15.73 6.69 -9.43
C ILE A 102 -15.20 6.02 -10.71
N GLU A 103 -14.53 6.78 -11.59
CA GLU A 103 -14.01 6.29 -12.87
C GLU A 103 -12.57 5.75 -12.81
N THR A 104 -11.91 5.90 -11.66
CA THR A 104 -10.51 5.54 -11.50
C THR A 104 -10.33 4.02 -11.39
N LYS A 105 -9.42 3.46 -12.18
CA LYS A 105 -9.04 2.05 -12.08
C LYS A 105 -8.23 1.79 -10.81
N ILE A 106 -8.74 0.93 -9.94
CA ILE A 106 -8.02 0.54 -8.72
C ILE A 106 -7.15 -0.68 -9.04
N GLN A 107 -5.85 -0.54 -8.91
CA GLN A 107 -4.92 -1.67 -8.98
C GLN A 107 -4.48 -2.08 -7.57
N ARG A 108 -4.64 -3.36 -7.24
CA ARG A 108 -4.11 -3.92 -5.99
C ARG A 108 -2.61 -4.15 -6.13
N CYS A 109 -1.83 -3.68 -5.17
CA CYS A 109 -0.40 -3.98 -5.12
C CYS A 109 -0.18 -5.49 -4.98
N LEU A 110 0.37 -6.13 -6.01
CA LEU A 110 0.56 -7.59 -6.04
C LEU A 110 1.57 -8.06 -5.00
N VAL A 111 2.58 -7.25 -4.69
CA VAL A 111 3.59 -7.57 -3.66
C VAL A 111 2.95 -7.58 -2.27
N HIS A 112 2.14 -6.58 -1.92
CA HIS A 112 1.41 -6.55 -0.65
C HIS A 112 0.43 -7.72 -0.53
N LEU A 113 -0.34 -8.01 -1.59
CA LEU A 113 -1.25 -9.14 -1.64
C LEU A 113 -0.52 -10.46 -1.40
N GLN A 114 0.61 -10.68 -2.08
CA GLN A 114 1.43 -11.87 -1.95
C GLN A 114 2.06 -11.97 -0.56
N ARG A 115 2.71 -10.92 -0.07
CA ARG A 115 3.37 -10.86 1.25
C ARG A 115 2.39 -11.19 2.37
N GLN A 116 1.24 -10.53 2.40
CA GLN A 116 0.22 -10.76 3.43
C GLN A 116 -0.34 -12.19 3.39
N SER A 117 -0.58 -12.71 2.20
CA SER A 117 -1.05 -14.09 2.00
C SER A 117 -0.03 -15.12 2.50
N LEU A 118 1.27 -14.89 2.22
CA LEU A 118 2.35 -15.77 2.67
C LEU A 118 2.57 -15.75 4.19
N ILE A 119 2.31 -14.60 4.84
CA ILE A 119 2.34 -14.49 6.32
C ILE A 119 1.28 -15.41 6.93
N TRP A 120 0.04 -15.37 6.44
CA TRP A 120 -1.05 -16.20 6.98
C TRP A 120 -0.90 -17.70 6.66
N LEU A 121 -0.33 -18.03 5.50
CA LEU A 121 -0.09 -19.42 5.08
C LEU A 121 1.16 -20.03 5.71
N THR A 122 2.06 -19.19 6.28
CA THR A 122 3.38 -19.59 6.81
C THR A 122 4.34 -20.15 5.77
N LYS A 123 5.61 -20.37 6.13
CA LYS A 123 6.62 -20.94 5.21
C LYS A 123 6.40 -22.44 4.95
N ARG A 124 5.91 -23.17 5.95
CA ARG A 124 5.74 -24.64 5.92
C ARG A 124 4.32 -25.01 6.38
N PRO A 125 3.30 -24.84 5.53
CA PRO A 125 1.93 -25.22 5.88
C PRO A 125 1.83 -26.73 6.13
N LYS A 126 1.05 -27.12 7.16
CA LYS A 126 0.88 -28.56 7.50
C LYS A 126 -0.07 -29.26 6.51
N HIS A 127 -1.17 -28.62 6.14
CA HIS A 127 -2.25 -29.21 5.34
C HIS A 127 -2.05 -29.00 3.85
N GLN A 128 -2.41 -29.98 3.03
CA GLN A 128 -2.27 -29.93 1.58
C GLN A 128 -3.01 -28.74 0.94
N PRO A 129 -4.26 -28.40 1.33
CA PRO A 129 -4.94 -27.21 0.80
C PRO A 129 -4.15 -25.91 1.00
N ALA A 130 -3.47 -25.76 2.13
CA ALA A 130 -2.65 -24.57 2.40
C ALA A 130 -1.33 -24.59 1.61
N LYS A 131 -0.73 -25.77 1.37
CA LYS A 131 0.45 -25.92 0.50
C LYS A 131 0.11 -25.52 -0.94
N ASP A 132 -1.03 -25.96 -1.45
CA ASP A 132 -1.45 -25.70 -2.81
C ASP A 132 -1.85 -24.22 -3.00
N LEU A 133 -2.58 -23.62 -2.06
CA LEU A 133 -2.86 -22.18 -2.10
C LEU A 133 -1.56 -21.35 -2.05
N ARG A 134 -0.58 -21.79 -1.24
CA ARG A 134 0.72 -21.12 -1.16
C ARG A 134 1.46 -21.14 -2.50
N LYS A 135 1.39 -22.22 -3.28
CA LYS A 135 1.98 -22.29 -4.63
C LYS A 135 1.32 -21.24 -5.55
N LEU A 136 -0.02 -21.14 -5.53
CA LEU A 136 -0.76 -20.13 -6.31
C LEU A 136 -0.39 -18.71 -5.89
N VAL A 137 -0.23 -18.45 -4.60
CA VAL A 137 0.22 -17.15 -4.09
C VAL A 137 1.60 -16.79 -4.60
N LEU A 138 2.55 -17.74 -4.65
CA LEU A 138 3.90 -17.50 -5.17
C LEU A 138 3.93 -17.23 -6.68
N MET A 139 2.90 -17.61 -7.42
CA MET A 139 2.78 -17.33 -8.85
C MET A 139 2.29 -15.90 -9.14
N ILE A 140 1.61 -15.23 -8.20
CA ILE A 140 0.98 -13.90 -8.41
C ILE A 140 1.96 -12.88 -9.00
N SER A 141 3.17 -12.78 -8.46
CA SER A 141 4.19 -11.83 -8.92
C SER A 141 4.79 -12.17 -10.29
N LYS A 142 4.60 -13.42 -10.74
CA LYS A 142 5.11 -13.93 -12.02
C LYS A 142 4.15 -13.71 -13.18
N ILE A 143 2.91 -13.31 -12.91
CA ILE A 143 1.91 -13.03 -13.95
C ILE A 143 2.35 -11.78 -14.72
N THR A 144 2.56 -11.94 -16.03
CA THR A 144 3.01 -10.88 -16.95
C THR A 144 2.17 -10.79 -18.20
N THR A 145 1.37 -11.81 -18.50
CA THR A 145 0.53 -11.90 -19.71
C THR A 145 -0.93 -12.23 -19.35
N HIS A 146 -1.84 -12.00 -20.31
CA HIS A 146 -3.25 -12.43 -20.18
C HIS A 146 -3.38 -13.96 -20.12
N ASN A 147 -2.48 -14.71 -20.77
CA ASN A 147 -2.47 -16.16 -20.67
C ASN A 147 -2.10 -16.59 -19.26
N ASP A 148 -1.03 -16.02 -18.65
CA ASP A 148 -0.67 -16.30 -17.26
C ASP A 148 -1.83 -16.02 -16.29
N LYS A 149 -2.53 -14.89 -16.51
CA LYS A 149 -3.73 -14.51 -15.74
C LYS A 149 -4.81 -15.58 -15.85
N THR A 150 -5.13 -16.02 -17.07
CA THR A 150 -6.17 -17.01 -17.34
C THR A 150 -5.84 -18.35 -16.69
N ASP A 151 -4.61 -18.82 -16.83
CA ASP A 151 -4.13 -20.07 -16.26
C ASP A 151 -4.16 -19.99 -14.72
N TRP A 152 -3.71 -18.90 -14.16
CA TRP A 152 -3.74 -18.68 -12.71
C TRP A 152 -5.17 -18.66 -12.17
N LEU A 153 -6.10 -17.97 -12.84
CA LEU A 153 -7.51 -17.91 -12.45
C LEU A 153 -8.18 -19.29 -12.50
N ASN A 154 -7.87 -20.09 -13.52
CA ASN A 154 -8.38 -21.46 -13.65
C ASN A 154 -7.86 -22.35 -12.51
N GLN A 155 -6.56 -22.26 -12.21
CA GLN A 155 -5.96 -22.99 -11.08
C GLN A 155 -6.57 -22.54 -9.74
N PHE A 156 -6.81 -21.25 -9.54
CA PHE A 156 -7.43 -20.72 -8.32
C PHE A 156 -8.88 -21.19 -8.17
N LYS A 157 -9.68 -21.19 -9.25
CA LYS A 157 -11.04 -21.74 -9.26
C LYS A 157 -11.06 -23.24 -8.97
N ASN A 158 -10.13 -23.99 -9.55
CA ASN A 158 -10.00 -25.42 -9.28
C ASN A 158 -9.65 -25.68 -7.81
N TRP A 159 -8.69 -24.92 -7.25
CA TRP A 159 -8.36 -24.97 -5.83
C TRP A 159 -9.59 -24.70 -4.95
N GLU A 160 -10.37 -23.64 -5.28
CA GLU A 160 -11.60 -23.30 -4.58
C GLU A 160 -12.59 -24.48 -4.56
N LYS A 161 -12.85 -25.08 -5.72
CA LYS A 161 -13.75 -26.22 -5.88
C LYS A 161 -13.28 -27.44 -5.07
N THR A 162 -12.02 -27.80 -5.20
CA THR A 162 -11.42 -29.01 -4.59
C THR A 162 -11.36 -28.91 -3.07
N HIS A 163 -11.08 -27.73 -2.51
CA HIS A 163 -10.81 -27.57 -1.08
C HIS A 163 -11.93 -26.86 -0.31
N LYS A 164 -13.12 -26.65 -0.94
CA LYS A 164 -14.24 -25.90 -0.35
C LYS A 164 -14.67 -26.46 1.01
N SER A 165 -14.86 -27.76 1.13
CA SER A 165 -15.27 -28.42 2.37
C SER A 165 -14.23 -28.22 3.48
N PHE A 166 -12.95 -28.27 3.15
CA PHE A 166 -11.86 -28.12 4.11
C PHE A 166 -11.80 -26.71 4.69
N TYR A 167 -11.75 -25.65 3.88
CA TYR A 167 -11.63 -24.28 4.40
C TYR A 167 -12.93 -23.74 5.00
N GLN A 168 -14.07 -24.41 4.76
CA GLN A 168 -15.35 -24.09 5.37
C GLN A 168 -15.64 -24.89 6.64
N GLN A 169 -14.80 -25.86 7.00
CA GLN A 169 -14.95 -26.64 8.22
C GLN A 169 -15.04 -25.74 9.45
N LYS A 170 -16.02 -26.04 10.30
CA LYS A 170 -16.27 -25.34 11.57
C LYS A 170 -15.99 -26.26 12.73
N SER A 171 -15.44 -25.69 13.79
CA SER A 171 -15.30 -26.29 15.11
C SER A 171 -16.26 -25.62 16.09
N PHE A 172 -16.72 -26.35 17.08
CA PHE A 172 -17.65 -25.89 18.10
C PHE A 172 -17.00 -25.93 19.49
N ASN A 173 -17.23 -24.92 20.32
CA ASN A 173 -16.78 -24.90 21.71
C ASN A 173 -18.01 -25.01 22.61
N GLN A 174 -18.13 -26.12 23.31
CA GLN A 174 -19.22 -26.41 24.23
C GLN A 174 -19.28 -25.43 25.41
N ASN A 175 -18.11 -24.93 25.90
CA ASN A 175 -18.06 -24.04 27.04
C ASN A 175 -18.56 -22.60 26.73
N THR A 176 -18.44 -22.16 25.47
CA THR A 176 -18.81 -20.80 25.04
C THR A 176 -19.98 -20.76 24.07
N ASP A 177 -20.52 -21.92 23.71
CA ASP A 177 -21.60 -22.09 22.72
C ASP A 177 -21.34 -21.35 21.40
N ARG A 178 -20.08 -21.38 20.94
CA ARG A 178 -19.66 -20.64 19.74
C ARG A 178 -19.01 -21.54 18.70
N TYR A 179 -19.33 -21.25 17.43
CA TYR A 179 -18.67 -21.85 16.27
C TYR A 179 -17.57 -20.93 15.75
N TRP A 180 -16.47 -21.53 15.26
CA TRP A 180 -15.43 -20.81 14.50
C TRP A 180 -14.96 -21.68 13.33
N TYR A 181 -14.34 -21.04 12.32
CA TYR A 181 -13.71 -21.78 11.23
C TYR A 181 -12.43 -22.45 11.71
N THR A 182 -12.36 -23.78 11.57
CA THR A 182 -11.18 -24.58 11.98
C THR A 182 -9.91 -24.09 11.30
N HIS A 183 -10.01 -23.77 10.01
CA HIS A 183 -8.88 -23.32 9.19
C HIS A 183 -8.95 -21.81 8.91
N LYS A 184 -9.05 -21.00 9.98
CA LYS A 184 -9.32 -19.56 9.92
C LYS A 184 -8.34 -18.79 9.01
N LEU A 185 -7.04 -19.04 9.11
CA LEU A 185 -6.03 -18.31 8.32
C LEU A 185 -6.06 -18.72 6.85
N LEU A 186 -6.26 -20.01 6.55
CA LEU A 186 -6.43 -20.48 5.18
C LEU A 186 -7.65 -19.84 4.51
N ARG A 187 -8.79 -19.86 5.20
CA ARG A 187 -10.03 -19.22 4.74
C ARG A 187 -9.84 -17.71 4.56
N ARG A 188 -9.17 -17.05 5.50
CA ARG A 188 -8.87 -15.61 5.42
C ARG A 188 -8.03 -15.29 4.18
N THR A 189 -7.00 -16.08 3.92
CA THR A 189 -6.15 -15.91 2.73
C THR A 189 -6.95 -16.08 1.44
N TYR A 190 -7.74 -17.14 1.34
CA TYR A 190 -8.60 -17.37 0.18
C TYR A 190 -9.55 -16.19 -0.07
N MET A 191 -10.28 -15.73 0.97
CA MET A 191 -11.22 -14.62 0.86
C MET A 191 -10.52 -13.30 0.49
N TYR A 192 -9.33 -13.06 1.01
CA TYR A 192 -8.52 -11.89 0.72
C TYR A 192 -8.10 -11.85 -0.75
N ILE A 193 -7.60 -12.96 -1.28
CA ILE A 193 -7.25 -13.08 -2.69
C ILE A 193 -8.51 -12.94 -3.57
N LYS A 194 -9.57 -13.68 -3.26
CA LYS A 194 -10.82 -13.65 -4.02
C LYS A 194 -11.39 -12.24 -4.13
N SER A 195 -11.38 -11.48 -3.04
CA SER A 195 -11.84 -10.09 -3.03
C SER A 195 -10.94 -9.13 -3.81
N ALA A 196 -9.68 -9.50 -4.03
CA ALA A 196 -8.73 -8.68 -4.78
C ALA A 196 -8.80 -8.89 -6.29
N ILE A 197 -9.24 -10.08 -6.76
CA ILE A 197 -9.22 -10.48 -8.18
C ILE A 197 -9.75 -9.40 -9.15
N PRO A 198 -10.88 -8.71 -8.88
CA PRO A 198 -11.37 -7.67 -9.78
C PRO A 198 -10.38 -6.52 -10.04
N ASN A 199 -9.45 -6.30 -9.11
CA ASN A 199 -8.52 -5.18 -9.10
C ASN A 199 -7.04 -5.62 -9.20
N MET A 200 -6.76 -6.87 -9.60
CA MET A 200 -5.38 -7.39 -9.60
C MET A 200 -4.64 -7.21 -10.92
N PHE A 201 -5.35 -7.03 -12.04
CA PHE A 201 -4.77 -7.29 -13.35
C PHE A 201 -4.94 -6.14 -14.34
N HIS A 202 -5.29 -4.93 -13.90
CA HIS A 202 -5.42 -3.76 -14.79
C HIS A 202 -4.10 -3.37 -15.46
N PHE A 203 -2.97 -3.69 -14.86
CA PHE A 203 -1.64 -3.49 -15.45
C PHE A 203 -1.39 -4.34 -16.71
N LEU A 204 -2.17 -5.39 -16.96
CA LEU A 204 -2.12 -6.18 -18.18
C LEU A 204 -2.89 -5.50 -19.34
N ASP A 205 -3.93 -4.74 -19.00
CA ASP A 205 -4.76 -4.00 -19.95
C ASP A 205 -4.14 -2.64 -20.30
N ASP A 206 -3.36 -2.06 -19.36
CA ASP A 206 -2.73 -0.76 -19.51
C ASP A 206 -1.36 -0.76 -18.82
N ALA A 207 -0.30 -0.76 -19.64
CA ALA A 207 1.10 -0.79 -19.17
C ALA A 207 1.52 0.45 -18.34
N ALA A 208 0.73 1.54 -18.40
CA ALA A 208 0.95 2.72 -17.58
C ALA A 208 0.57 2.49 -16.11
N ILE A 209 -0.24 1.47 -15.81
CA ILE A 209 -0.67 1.13 -14.44
C ILE A 209 0.38 0.27 -13.75
N PRO A 210 1.00 0.73 -12.66
CA PRO A 210 1.99 -0.07 -11.96
C PRO A 210 1.36 -1.24 -11.20
N LYS A 211 1.91 -2.43 -11.35
CA LYS A 211 1.46 -3.63 -10.62
C LYS A 211 1.80 -3.63 -9.13
N THR A 212 2.67 -2.71 -8.69
CA THR A 212 3.17 -2.65 -7.30
C THR A 212 3.38 -1.22 -6.82
N THR A 213 3.45 -1.04 -5.50
CA THR A 213 3.84 0.21 -4.83
C THR A 213 5.33 0.25 -4.46
N ASN A 214 6.17 -0.66 -5.01
CA ASN A 214 7.59 -0.79 -4.65
C ASN A 214 8.38 0.52 -4.78
N GLY A 215 8.02 1.40 -5.73
CA GLY A 215 8.67 2.70 -5.86
C GLY A 215 8.50 3.57 -4.61
N ILE A 216 7.30 3.58 -3.99
CA ILE A 216 7.08 4.28 -2.72
C ILE A 216 7.78 3.57 -1.56
N GLU A 217 7.79 2.23 -1.53
CA GLU A 217 8.53 1.48 -0.50
C GLU A 217 10.04 1.80 -0.55
N GLY A 218 10.61 1.88 -1.74
CA GLY A 218 11.99 2.32 -1.95
C GLY A 218 12.23 3.75 -1.46
N PHE A 219 11.34 4.68 -1.80
CA PHE A 219 11.37 6.05 -1.31
C PHE A 219 11.31 6.11 0.23
N PHE A 220 10.41 5.36 0.87
CA PHE A 220 10.34 5.30 2.33
C PHE A 220 11.60 4.73 2.98
N SER A 221 12.22 3.73 2.37
CA SER A 221 13.46 3.14 2.86
C SER A 221 14.59 4.17 2.85
N HIS A 222 14.75 4.92 1.76
CA HIS A 222 15.73 6.01 1.68
C HIS A 222 15.46 7.12 2.69
N LEU A 223 14.21 7.57 2.80
CA LEU A 223 13.79 8.58 3.78
C LEU A 223 14.11 8.15 5.21
N LYS A 224 13.79 6.91 5.59
CA LYS A 224 14.08 6.38 6.93
C LYS A 224 15.58 6.32 7.21
N ASN A 225 16.38 5.87 6.26
CA ASN A 225 17.84 5.85 6.40
C ASN A 225 18.42 7.26 6.65
N HIS A 226 17.91 8.28 5.95
CA HIS A 226 18.31 9.66 6.20
C HIS A 226 17.87 10.17 7.58
N LEU A 227 16.65 9.86 8.00
CA LEU A 227 16.15 10.24 9.32
C LEU A 227 16.89 9.55 10.47
N ASP A 228 17.36 8.32 10.28
CA ASP A 228 18.10 7.56 11.29
C ASP A 228 19.47 8.17 11.63
N VAL A 229 20.04 8.95 10.72
CA VAL A 229 21.25 9.75 10.99
C VAL A 229 20.94 10.92 11.95
N HIS A 230 19.70 11.37 12.00
CA HIS A 230 19.23 12.52 12.78
C HIS A 230 18.36 12.11 14.00
N ARG A 231 18.88 11.21 14.84
CA ARG A 231 18.12 10.58 15.94
C ARG A 231 17.56 11.55 16.98
N GLY A 232 18.15 12.74 17.14
CA GLY A 232 17.76 13.76 18.14
C GLY A 232 16.63 14.70 17.73
N LEU A 233 16.06 14.54 16.53
CA LEU A 233 14.99 15.44 16.09
C LEU A 233 13.69 15.23 16.89
N SER A 234 13.07 16.35 17.31
CA SER A 234 11.69 16.35 17.81
C SER A 234 10.71 15.86 16.72
N VAL A 235 9.47 15.54 17.11
CA VAL A 235 8.44 15.11 16.15
C VAL A 235 8.21 16.15 15.06
N GLU A 236 8.11 17.42 15.44
CA GLU A 236 7.90 18.53 14.51
C GLU A 236 9.10 18.69 13.55
N HIS A 237 10.32 18.67 14.06
CA HIS A 237 11.52 18.74 13.20
C HIS A 237 11.63 17.53 12.26
N ARG A 238 11.18 16.32 12.69
CA ARG A 238 11.10 15.15 11.79
C ARG A 238 10.11 15.37 10.65
N LYS A 239 8.90 15.88 10.95
CA LYS A 239 7.91 16.20 9.93
C LYS A 239 8.44 17.24 8.93
N ASN A 240 9.10 18.28 9.43
CA ASN A 240 9.69 19.31 8.58
C ASN A 240 10.86 18.77 7.74
N PHE A 241 11.70 17.91 8.31
CA PHE A 241 12.75 17.21 7.55
C PHE A 241 12.15 16.39 6.40
N ILE A 242 11.06 15.65 6.65
CA ILE A 242 10.34 14.88 5.63
C ILE A 242 9.82 15.79 4.53
N LYS A 243 9.22 16.94 4.86
CA LYS A 243 8.77 17.93 3.86
C LYS A 243 9.93 18.41 2.98
N TRP A 244 11.07 18.75 3.57
CA TRP A 244 12.28 19.12 2.82
C TRP A 244 12.80 17.99 1.94
N TYR A 245 12.86 16.78 2.48
CA TYR A 245 13.30 15.61 1.71
C TYR A 245 12.43 15.39 0.47
N ILE A 246 11.10 15.52 0.61
CA ILE A 246 10.16 15.40 -0.49
C ILE A 246 10.34 16.55 -1.49
N PHE A 247 10.47 17.77 -1.00
CA PHE A 247 10.69 18.94 -1.84
C PHE A 247 11.92 18.73 -2.75
N PHE A 248 13.07 18.39 -2.19
CA PHE A 248 14.28 18.11 -2.98
C PHE A 248 14.18 16.83 -3.85
N SER A 249 13.36 15.87 -3.48
CA SER A 249 13.12 14.69 -4.31
C SER A 249 12.26 15.03 -5.54
N ASN A 250 11.38 16.00 -5.41
CA ASN A 250 10.52 16.46 -6.50
C ASN A 250 11.24 17.40 -7.50
N GLU A 251 12.35 18.02 -7.11
CA GLU A 251 13.17 18.91 -7.96
C GLU A 251 14.13 18.15 -8.91
N LYS A 252 14.25 16.82 -8.74
CA LYS A 252 15.07 15.95 -9.59
C LYS A 252 14.32 15.52 -10.85
#